data_70f1a5e8dc96bb194152039d7d81dec2
#
_entry.id   70f1a5e8dc96bb194152039d7d81dec2
#
_cell.length_a   1.000
_cell.length_b   1.000
_cell.length_c   1.000
_cell.angle_alpha   90.00
_cell.angle_beta   90.00
_cell.angle_gamma   90.00
#
_symmetry.space_group_name_H-M   'P 1'
#
loop_
_entity.id
_entity.type
_entity.pdbx_description
1 polymer ?
#
loop_
_entity_poly.entity_id
_entity_poly.type
_entity_poly.pdbx_seq_one_letter_code
_entity_poly.pdbx_strand_id
1 'polypeptide(L)'
;MYGSEEILPAKVVYTHAMLSRSIARKVSASLVSLLILSIRMPAQQFPPGFVDPAPLLAAASKEIGEANLKCITYSGAGYGGAVGQTYENAVNVDWPRIDALANYTRTINWETATSKETFDRKPGLNPASWKYGLGWQDGTPTQAATRQTHIVNGRTAWHIDGDGQPVAVPPGLAELYQLDLWLNPPGFLKAARMPGANPIALWRWEQIEKGRDGNVVQPEKVHVVGITMLGKYRVDATINSQNQITRIKTTFSEPALGDFNIEHESTNQRTFGDIKWPIAWHSHHGWDDNWQFYRQSTGHNGYGGTFPNVQPNACGEPVPVPAQVAQATQRNAVTVDKMAEGVYLLGGGAANSYMVEFRDMVAVFEAPGNEERSLAVIEEIARLAPNKPIRWVVASHPHFDHIGGLRTYLHVGATIVAHMKNIAFLNRDVLNYEPRTVAPDIVSRWPPTELSEGYNYEGVQENYVITDNQRILRIYYVQPLQHAEGMLMAYLPAERIAFEADLFDTHEPPRTAQLPAMRTFATQAARLKLDVQTVAPVHGRPVPWSTFQSALTALTSQSR
;
A
#
# COMPACT_ATOMS: atom_id res chain seq x y z
N MET A 1 15.02 -22.66 -50.82
CA MET A 1 16.47 -23.03 -50.82
C MET A 1 17.08 -22.46 -49.55
N TYR A 2 17.81 -23.28 -48.87
CA TYR A 2 18.46 -23.15 -47.55
C TYR A 2 17.49 -23.31 -46.38
N GLY A 3 17.56 -24.27 -45.54
CA GLY A 3 18.54 -25.36 -45.23
C GLY A 3 18.42 -25.50 -43.72
N SER A 4 17.69 -26.53 -43.26
CA SER A 4 17.46 -26.88 -41.86
C SER A 4 18.70 -27.55 -41.27
N GLU A 5 19.18 -27.11 -40.11
CA GLU A 5 20.06 -27.91 -39.24
C GLU A 5 19.37 -28.16 -37.91
N GLU A 6 19.06 -29.42 -37.70
CA GLU A 6 18.61 -29.98 -36.41
C GLU A 6 19.83 -30.15 -35.48
N ILE A 7 19.69 -29.70 -34.24
CA ILE A 7 20.63 -30.05 -33.16
C ILE A 7 19.93 -30.99 -32.17
N LEU A 8 20.39 -32.25 -32.15
CA LEU A 8 19.93 -33.30 -31.22
C LEU A 8 20.59 -33.13 -29.83
N PRO A 9 19.89 -33.51 -28.76
CA PRO A 9 20.43 -33.42 -27.41
C PRO A 9 21.29 -34.65 -27.04
N ALA A 10 22.41 -34.41 -26.39
CA ALA A 10 23.32 -35.45 -25.88
C ALA A 10 22.71 -36.18 -24.67
N LYS A 11 22.63 -37.50 -24.78
CA LYS A 11 22.34 -38.42 -23.68
C LYS A 11 23.55 -38.64 -22.81
N VAL A 12 23.44 -38.40 -21.51
CA VAL A 12 24.43 -38.83 -20.52
C VAL A 12 24.06 -40.23 -20.02
N VAL A 13 24.96 -41.18 -20.23
CA VAL A 13 24.81 -42.57 -19.78
C VAL A 13 25.56 -42.72 -18.44
N TYR A 14 24.87 -43.16 -17.41
CA TYR A 14 25.45 -43.61 -16.15
C TYR A 14 25.80 -45.09 -16.25
N THR A 15 27.09 -45.44 -16.07
CA THR A 15 27.52 -46.81 -15.88
C THR A 15 27.77 -47.08 -14.40
N HIS A 16 27.02 -48.04 -13.86
CA HIS A 16 27.27 -48.66 -12.58
C HIS A 16 28.41 -49.71 -12.72
N ALA A 17 29.41 -49.63 -11.85
CA ALA A 17 30.32 -50.74 -11.63
C ALA A 17 30.24 -51.17 -10.17
N MET A 18 29.65 -52.34 -9.95
CA MET A 18 29.81 -53.12 -8.70
C MET A 18 31.14 -53.88 -8.74
N LEU A 19 31.85 -53.89 -7.65
CA LEU A 19 32.80 -54.94 -7.33
C LEU A 19 32.79 -55.25 -5.84
N SER A 20 32.63 -56.54 -5.58
CA SER A 20 32.45 -57.15 -4.27
C SER A 20 33.71 -57.81 -3.76
N ARG A 21 33.78 -57.93 -2.43
CA ARG A 21 34.35 -58.98 -1.57
C ARG A 21 35.84 -58.99 -1.20
N SER A 22 36.01 -58.82 0.05
CA SER A 22 36.55 -59.66 1.14
C SER A 22 38.09 -59.83 1.21
N ILE A 23 38.61 -59.71 2.42
CA ILE A 23 39.37 -60.72 3.21
C ILE A 23 39.83 -60.12 4.54
N ALA A 24 39.90 -60.99 5.53
CA ALA A 24 39.94 -60.81 6.97
C ALA A 24 41.33 -60.48 7.57
N ARG A 25 41.23 -59.91 8.78
CA ARG A 25 42.09 -60.05 9.96
C ARG A 25 43.62 -59.98 9.86
N LYS A 26 44.21 -58.96 10.53
CA LYS A 26 45.23 -59.16 11.56
C LYS A 26 45.26 -57.99 12.54
N VAL A 27 45.19 -58.31 13.82
CA VAL A 27 45.32 -57.38 14.96
C VAL A 27 46.82 -57.05 15.10
N SER A 28 47.15 -55.76 15.20
CA SER A 28 48.40 -55.30 15.83
C SER A 28 48.15 -53.94 16.45
N ALA A 29 48.32 -53.90 17.77
CA ALA A 29 48.29 -52.69 18.56
C ALA A 29 49.44 -51.77 18.16
N SER A 30 49.16 -50.53 17.78
CA SER A 30 50.13 -49.46 17.68
C SER A 30 49.53 -48.16 18.03
N LEU A 31 50.18 -47.41 18.89
CA LEU A 31 49.83 -46.08 19.43
C LEU A 31 49.16 -45.20 18.38
N VAL A 32 47.94 -44.83 18.67
CA VAL A 32 47.22 -43.78 17.90
C VAL A 32 47.64 -42.43 18.49
N SER A 33 48.62 -41.80 17.87
CA SER A 33 48.82 -40.35 18.00
C SER A 33 47.60 -39.66 17.40
N LEU A 34 46.77 -39.05 18.24
CA LEU A 34 45.66 -38.22 17.79
C LEU A 34 46.24 -36.98 17.09
N LEU A 35 46.45 -37.07 15.78
CA LEU A 35 46.57 -35.88 14.93
C LEU A 35 45.15 -35.33 14.77
N ILE A 36 44.83 -34.30 15.55
CA ILE A 36 43.65 -33.46 15.27
C ILE A 36 43.95 -32.74 13.98
N LEU A 37 43.55 -33.33 12.86
CA LEU A 37 43.41 -32.60 11.60
C LEU A 37 42.27 -31.63 11.82
N SER A 38 42.58 -30.39 12.15
CA SER A 38 41.64 -29.26 11.98
C SER A 38 41.32 -29.18 10.49
N ILE A 39 40.24 -29.81 10.09
CA ILE A 39 39.64 -29.59 8.77
C ILE A 39 39.26 -28.10 8.77
N ARG A 40 40.15 -27.27 8.25
CA ARG A 40 39.79 -25.92 7.86
C ARG A 40 38.77 -26.10 6.76
N MET A 41 37.48 -25.95 7.07
CA MET A 41 36.50 -25.75 6.03
C MET A 41 36.99 -24.60 5.15
N PRO A 42 37.00 -24.77 3.82
CA PRO A 42 37.36 -23.67 2.95
C PRO A 42 36.44 -22.49 3.31
N ALA A 43 37.04 -21.32 3.51
CA ALA A 43 36.24 -20.11 3.76
C ALA A 43 35.19 -19.99 2.66
N GLN A 44 33.94 -19.83 3.03
CA GLN A 44 32.85 -19.70 2.07
C GLN A 44 33.21 -18.54 1.14
N GLN A 45 33.38 -18.80 -0.14
CA GLN A 45 33.78 -17.80 -1.11
C GLN A 45 32.51 -17.14 -1.65
N PHE A 46 32.27 -15.90 -1.29
CA PHE A 46 31.16 -15.11 -1.79
C PHE A 46 31.48 -14.56 -3.19
N PRO A 47 30.45 -14.33 -4.03
CA PRO A 47 30.63 -13.62 -5.29
C PRO A 47 31.22 -12.22 -5.08
N PRO A 48 31.88 -11.61 -6.08
CA PRO A 48 32.43 -10.27 -5.95
C PRO A 48 31.38 -9.26 -5.50
N GLY A 49 31.70 -8.42 -4.51
CA GLY A 49 30.79 -7.45 -3.90
C GLY A 49 29.94 -7.99 -2.74
N PHE A 50 29.80 -9.33 -2.63
CA PHE A 50 29.10 -9.95 -1.50
C PHE A 50 30.07 -10.23 -0.35
N VAL A 51 29.52 -10.20 0.86
CA VAL A 51 30.26 -10.48 2.10
C VAL A 51 29.45 -11.41 3.00
N ASP A 52 30.10 -12.00 4.00
CA ASP A 52 29.39 -12.80 5.00
C ASP A 52 28.47 -11.91 5.84
N PRO A 53 27.15 -12.16 5.88
CA PRO A 53 26.21 -11.40 6.71
C PRO A 53 26.37 -11.64 8.21
N ALA A 54 26.87 -12.80 8.63
CA ALA A 54 26.88 -13.19 10.05
C ALA A 54 27.70 -12.25 10.95
N PRO A 55 28.94 -11.84 10.59
CA PRO A 55 29.69 -10.87 11.38
C PRO A 55 29.00 -9.49 11.43
N LEU A 56 28.36 -9.06 10.35
CA LEU A 56 27.65 -7.77 10.28
C LEU A 56 26.44 -7.75 11.21
N LEU A 57 25.62 -8.80 11.15
CA LEU A 57 24.47 -8.96 12.04
C LEU A 57 24.88 -9.06 13.50
N ALA A 58 25.98 -9.78 13.81
CA ALA A 58 26.51 -9.88 15.17
C ALA A 58 27.01 -8.52 15.69
N ALA A 59 27.72 -7.76 14.86
CA ALA A 59 28.20 -6.42 15.21
C ALA A 59 27.05 -5.45 15.44
N ALA A 60 26.04 -5.43 14.58
CA ALA A 60 24.86 -4.59 14.74
C ALA A 60 24.03 -4.98 15.97
N SER A 61 23.87 -6.28 16.25
CA SER A 61 23.19 -6.77 17.45
C SER A 61 23.91 -6.32 18.73
N LYS A 62 25.24 -6.38 18.75
CA LYS A 62 26.07 -5.90 19.87
C LYS A 62 25.94 -4.39 20.02
N GLU A 63 25.95 -3.63 18.95
CA GLU A 63 25.84 -2.16 18.96
C GLU A 63 24.51 -1.69 19.56
N ILE A 64 23.43 -2.37 19.23
CA ILE A 64 22.07 -2.06 19.76
C ILE A 64 21.89 -2.61 21.19
N GLY A 65 22.57 -3.69 21.57
CA GLY A 65 22.31 -4.43 22.81
C GLY A 65 21.10 -5.37 22.68
N GLU A 66 20.76 -5.79 21.47
CA GLU A 66 19.50 -6.49 21.12
C GLU A 66 19.35 -7.87 21.79
N ALA A 67 20.43 -8.53 22.18
CA ALA A 67 20.40 -9.92 22.68
C ALA A 67 19.46 -10.12 23.90
N ASN A 68 19.33 -9.11 24.74
CA ASN A 68 18.49 -9.15 25.96
C ASN A 68 17.16 -8.38 25.79
N LEU A 69 16.88 -7.88 24.59
CA LEU A 69 15.67 -7.11 24.31
C LEU A 69 14.56 -8.03 23.81
N LYS A 70 13.53 -8.24 24.60
CA LYS A 70 12.36 -9.08 24.26
C LYS A 70 11.25 -8.25 23.62
N CYS A 71 11.04 -7.08 24.17
CA CYS A 71 9.99 -6.15 23.80
C CYS A 71 10.44 -4.71 24.06
N ILE A 72 9.68 -3.75 23.58
CA ILE A 72 9.92 -2.35 23.83
C ILE A 72 8.62 -1.56 23.84
N THR A 73 8.51 -0.61 24.74
CA THR A 73 7.45 0.42 24.67
C THR A 73 8.11 1.78 24.47
N TYR A 74 7.61 2.53 23.49
CA TYR A 74 8.07 3.89 23.25
C TYR A 74 6.90 4.85 23.00
N SER A 75 7.10 6.13 23.33
CA SER A 75 6.06 7.14 23.20
C SER A 75 6.60 8.50 22.83
N GLY A 76 5.73 9.31 22.23
CA GLY A 76 6.05 10.65 21.75
C GLY A 76 4.94 11.27 20.92
N ALA A 77 5.33 11.96 19.85
CA ALA A 77 4.41 12.57 18.89
C ALA A 77 4.99 12.55 17.48
N GLY A 78 4.11 12.61 16.50
CA GLY A 78 4.50 12.56 15.10
C GLY A 78 3.41 13.09 14.18
N TYR A 79 3.50 12.68 12.91
CA TYR A 79 2.52 12.95 11.88
C TYR A 79 2.30 11.70 11.02
N GLY A 80 1.12 11.60 10.42
CA GLY A 80 0.78 10.63 9.39
C GLY A 80 0.47 11.32 8.07
N GLY A 81 0.87 10.71 6.97
CA GLY A 81 0.53 11.10 5.61
C GLY A 81 -0.62 10.27 5.04
N ALA A 82 -1.44 10.86 4.21
CA ALA A 82 -2.46 10.16 3.46
C ALA A 82 -1.87 9.63 2.15
N VAL A 83 -1.35 8.41 2.20
CA VAL A 83 -0.79 7.75 1.03
C VAL A 83 -1.86 7.56 -0.04
N GLY A 84 -1.57 7.99 -1.27
CA GLY A 84 -2.52 7.89 -2.39
C GLY A 84 -3.55 9.01 -2.46
N GLN A 85 -3.47 10.05 -1.62
CA GLN A 85 -4.46 11.12 -1.50
C GLN A 85 -3.92 12.50 -1.95
N THR A 86 -3.09 12.53 -2.98
CA THR A 86 -2.54 13.80 -3.48
C THR A 86 -3.53 14.56 -4.36
N TYR A 87 -3.50 15.89 -4.28
CA TYR A 87 -4.31 16.74 -5.14
C TYR A 87 -4.00 16.55 -6.63
N GLU A 88 -2.72 16.59 -6.98
CA GLU A 88 -2.21 16.34 -8.32
C GLU A 88 -1.22 15.17 -8.29
N ASN A 89 -1.19 14.37 -9.34
CA ASN A 89 -0.25 13.26 -9.49
C ASN A 89 1.10 13.76 -10.01
N ALA A 90 1.64 14.77 -9.33
CA ALA A 90 2.93 15.34 -9.69
C ALA A 90 4.08 14.52 -9.09
N VAL A 91 5.20 14.54 -9.80
CA VAL A 91 6.46 13.94 -9.34
C VAL A 91 6.97 14.63 -8.09
N ASN A 92 7.49 13.84 -7.14
CA ASN A 92 8.20 14.36 -5.96
C ASN A 92 7.34 15.23 -5.04
N VAL A 93 6.08 14.91 -4.89
CA VAL A 93 5.18 15.55 -3.92
C VAL A 93 5.10 14.67 -2.68
N ASP A 94 5.31 15.26 -1.51
CA ASP A 94 5.04 14.58 -0.25
C ASP A 94 3.57 14.16 -0.15
N TRP A 95 3.31 13.00 0.45
CA TRP A 95 1.96 12.64 0.81
C TRP A 95 1.34 13.70 1.72
N PRO A 96 0.06 14.04 1.55
CA PRO A 96 -0.60 15.02 2.40
C PRO A 96 -0.48 14.66 3.87
N ARG A 97 0.02 15.58 4.68
CA ARG A 97 0.14 15.41 6.15
C ARG A 97 -1.19 15.78 6.79
N ILE A 98 -2.13 14.87 6.74
CA ILE A 98 -3.50 15.12 7.20
C ILE A 98 -3.65 14.96 8.71
N ASP A 99 -2.75 14.21 9.35
CA ASP A 99 -2.85 13.88 10.75
C ASP A 99 -1.65 14.32 11.57
N ALA A 100 -1.94 14.93 12.71
CA ALA A 100 -1.00 15.00 13.81
C ALA A 100 -1.25 13.83 14.75
N LEU A 101 -0.23 13.03 15.04
CA LEU A 101 -0.26 11.91 15.96
C LEU A 101 0.20 12.40 17.33
N ALA A 102 -0.77 12.64 18.22
CA ALA A 102 -0.46 13.05 19.60
C ALA A 102 -0.62 11.87 20.56
N ASN A 103 0.05 11.96 21.72
CA ASN A 103 -0.01 10.92 22.74
C ASN A 103 0.28 9.51 22.18
N TYR A 104 1.18 9.46 21.21
CA TYR A 104 1.57 8.22 20.56
C TYR A 104 2.28 7.30 21.53
N THR A 105 1.85 6.05 21.59
CA THR A 105 2.52 4.98 22.32
C THR A 105 2.46 3.71 21.51
N ARG A 106 3.61 3.06 21.34
CA ARG A 106 3.68 1.74 20.71
C ARG A 106 4.45 0.77 21.58
N THR A 107 3.87 -0.41 21.77
CA THR A 107 4.52 -1.57 22.39
C THR A 107 4.73 -2.62 21.32
N ILE A 108 5.96 -3.10 21.16
CA ILE A 108 6.32 -4.21 20.28
C ILE A 108 6.87 -5.34 21.15
N ASN A 109 6.35 -6.54 20.98
CA ASN A 109 6.86 -7.75 21.62
C ASN A 109 7.23 -8.76 20.53
N TRP A 110 8.53 -8.94 20.31
CA TRP A 110 9.03 -9.83 19.27
C TRP A 110 8.97 -11.31 19.65
N GLU A 111 8.91 -11.65 20.96
CA GLU A 111 8.76 -13.06 21.39
C GLU A 111 7.37 -13.61 21.06
N THR A 112 6.36 -12.76 21.15
CA THR A 112 4.97 -13.14 20.85
C THR A 112 4.48 -12.68 19.49
N ALA A 113 5.33 -11.97 18.71
CA ALA A 113 4.98 -11.34 17.45
C ALA A 113 3.73 -10.45 17.58
N THR A 114 3.71 -9.60 18.61
CA THR A 114 2.60 -8.68 18.87
C THR A 114 3.06 -7.22 18.83
N SER A 115 2.17 -6.36 18.36
CA SER A 115 2.34 -4.91 18.46
C SER A 115 1.00 -4.27 18.79
N LYS A 116 1.03 -3.31 19.70
CA LYS A 116 -0.10 -2.44 20.00
C LYS A 116 0.35 -0.99 19.89
N GLU A 117 -0.32 -0.26 19.03
CA GLU A 117 -0.08 1.15 18.76
C GLU A 117 -1.32 1.94 19.13
N THR A 118 -1.16 3.02 19.87
CA THR A 118 -2.27 3.88 20.29
C THR A 118 -1.85 5.34 20.19
N PHE A 119 -2.69 6.17 19.60
CA PHE A 119 -2.45 7.60 19.44
C PHE A 119 -3.75 8.38 19.37
N ASP A 120 -3.68 9.65 19.65
CA ASP A 120 -4.76 10.59 19.38
C ASP A 120 -4.51 11.21 18.01
N ARG A 121 -5.34 10.84 17.05
CA ARG A 121 -5.37 11.43 15.73
C ARG A 121 -6.02 12.81 15.81
N LYS A 122 -5.33 13.83 15.38
CA LYS A 122 -5.84 15.20 15.33
C LYS A 122 -5.80 15.71 13.90
N PRO A 123 -6.65 16.70 13.55
CA PRO A 123 -6.56 17.36 12.26
C PRO A 123 -5.13 17.78 11.95
N GLY A 124 -4.73 17.54 10.71
CA GLY A 124 -3.35 17.65 10.27
C GLY A 124 -2.75 19.03 10.37
N LEU A 125 -1.46 19.06 10.15
CA LEU A 125 -0.64 20.28 10.16
C LEU A 125 -1.12 21.21 9.05
N ASN A 126 -0.98 22.51 9.30
CA ASN A 126 -1.43 23.59 8.43
C ASN A 126 -1.05 23.36 6.95
N PRO A 127 -2.02 23.24 6.05
CA PRO A 127 -1.79 23.08 4.62
C PRO A 127 -0.99 24.21 3.96
N ALA A 128 -0.95 25.40 4.56
CA ALA A 128 -0.16 26.53 4.06
C ALA A 128 1.37 26.27 4.04
N SER A 129 1.86 25.22 4.70
CA SER A 129 3.26 24.80 4.64
C SER A 129 3.64 24.01 3.38
N TRP A 130 2.68 23.69 2.52
CA TRP A 130 2.90 22.89 1.33
C TRP A 130 3.44 23.70 0.17
N LYS A 131 4.32 23.07 -0.60
CA LYS A 131 5.07 23.64 -1.72
C LYS A 131 4.22 24.41 -2.74
N TYR A 132 2.94 24.15 -2.81
CA TYR A 132 2.05 24.76 -3.81
C TYR A 132 0.95 25.66 -3.23
N GLY A 133 0.94 25.91 -1.92
CA GLY A 133 -0.05 26.80 -1.28
C GLY A 133 -1.50 26.40 -1.47
N LEU A 134 -1.75 25.31 -2.17
CA LEU A 134 -3.05 24.70 -2.35
C LEU A 134 -3.27 23.88 -1.09
N GLY A 135 -4.12 24.34 -0.22
CA GLY A 135 -4.58 23.53 0.89
C GLY A 135 -4.95 22.18 0.33
N TRP A 136 -4.15 21.15 0.66
CA TRP A 136 -4.50 19.83 0.32
C TRP A 136 -5.90 19.58 0.81
N GLN A 137 -6.63 18.96 -0.01
CA GLN A 137 -7.97 18.56 0.32
C GLN A 137 -8.09 17.17 -0.26
N ASP A 138 -7.68 16.27 0.56
CA ASP A 138 -7.62 14.88 0.26
C ASP A 138 -8.97 14.23 0.35
N GLY A 139 -10.05 14.82 0.31
CA GLY A 139 -11.35 14.20 0.41
C GLY A 139 -11.62 13.39 1.67
N THR A 140 -10.59 13.06 2.40
CA THR A 140 -10.79 12.60 3.76
C THR A 140 -11.16 13.83 4.58
N PRO A 141 -12.42 14.01 4.96
CA PRO A 141 -12.81 15.12 5.83
C PRO A 141 -11.89 15.05 7.03
N THR A 142 -11.27 16.17 7.39
CA THR A 142 -10.47 16.27 8.61
C THR A 142 -11.31 15.72 9.74
N GLN A 143 -11.03 14.50 10.11
CA GLN A 143 -11.85 13.81 11.09
C GLN A 143 -11.69 14.49 12.43
N ALA A 144 -12.73 14.47 13.24
CA ALA A 144 -12.62 14.90 14.64
C ALA A 144 -11.45 14.17 15.30
N ALA A 145 -10.80 14.85 16.25
CA ALA A 145 -9.75 14.20 17.04
C ALA A 145 -10.31 12.90 17.64
N THR A 146 -9.72 11.77 17.28
CA THR A 146 -10.16 10.45 17.70
C THR A 146 -8.98 9.65 18.22
N ARG A 147 -9.24 8.85 19.26
CA ARG A 147 -8.28 7.88 19.71
C ARG A 147 -8.29 6.68 18.78
N GLN A 148 -7.11 6.35 18.27
CA GLN A 148 -6.89 5.19 17.41
C GLN A 148 -6.11 4.13 18.17
N THR A 149 -6.43 2.87 17.94
CA THR A 149 -5.66 1.74 18.46
C THR A 149 -5.55 0.69 17.36
N HIS A 150 -4.31 0.41 16.95
CA HIS A 150 -3.99 -0.62 15.97
C HIS A 150 -3.26 -1.75 16.65
N ILE A 151 -3.63 -2.97 16.34
CA ILE A 151 -3.08 -4.15 17.01
C ILE A 151 -2.78 -5.23 15.98
N VAL A 152 -1.64 -5.88 16.18
CA VAL A 152 -1.29 -7.11 15.48
C VAL A 152 -0.91 -8.19 16.50
N ASN A 153 -1.38 -9.41 16.29
CA ASN A 153 -0.97 -10.58 17.02
C ASN A 153 -0.79 -11.75 16.05
N GLY A 154 0.46 -12.13 15.85
CA GLY A 154 0.84 -13.12 14.85
C GLY A 154 0.34 -12.72 13.45
N ARG A 155 -0.59 -13.49 12.89
CA ARG A 155 -1.15 -13.26 11.55
C ARG A 155 -2.45 -12.44 11.54
N THR A 156 -2.92 -12.04 12.68
CA THR A 156 -4.20 -11.34 12.84
C THR A 156 -3.96 -9.89 13.22
N ALA A 157 -4.71 -8.98 12.60
CA ALA A 157 -4.66 -7.56 12.96
C ALA A 157 -6.07 -6.96 13.02
N TRP A 158 -6.22 -5.96 13.87
CA TRP A 158 -7.49 -5.27 14.05
C TRP A 158 -7.29 -3.85 14.57
N HIS A 159 -8.30 -3.03 14.40
CA HIS A 159 -8.42 -1.73 15.03
C HIS A 159 -9.44 -1.78 16.19
N ILE A 160 -9.36 -0.84 17.09
CA ILE A 160 -10.46 -0.54 18.01
C ILE A 160 -11.18 0.69 17.42
N ASP A 161 -12.45 0.54 17.14
CA ASP A 161 -13.29 1.61 16.59
C ASP A 161 -13.67 2.68 17.63
N GLY A 162 -14.46 3.68 17.20
CA GLY A 162 -14.92 4.77 18.05
C GLY A 162 -15.79 4.32 19.23
N ASP A 163 -16.45 3.17 19.11
CA ASP A 163 -17.30 2.56 20.13
C ASP A 163 -16.53 1.58 21.04
N GLY A 164 -15.22 1.48 20.85
CA GLY A 164 -14.34 0.59 21.59
C GLY A 164 -14.42 -0.88 21.16
N GLN A 165 -15.02 -1.17 19.99
CA GLN A 165 -15.14 -2.54 19.49
C GLN A 165 -13.95 -2.92 18.61
N PRO A 166 -13.44 -4.16 18.70
CA PRO A 166 -12.41 -4.64 17.82
C PRO A 166 -12.97 -4.99 16.43
N VAL A 167 -12.41 -4.37 15.39
CA VAL A 167 -12.77 -4.55 13.99
C VAL A 167 -11.58 -5.12 13.23
N ALA A 168 -11.75 -6.30 12.63
CA ALA A 168 -10.70 -6.93 11.83
C ALA A 168 -10.33 -6.05 10.62
N VAL A 169 -9.03 -5.90 10.36
CA VAL A 169 -8.58 -5.20 9.15
C VAL A 169 -8.51 -6.15 7.95
N PRO A 170 -8.58 -5.63 6.70
CA PRO A 170 -8.41 -6.43 5.50
C PRO A 170 -7.09 -7.23 5.49
N PRO A 171 -7.03 -8.41 4.83
CA PRO A 171 -5.84 -9.28 4.84
C PRO A 171 -4.56 -8.57 4.41
N GLY A 172 -4.60 -7.76 3.36
CA GLY A 172 -3.43 -7.01 2.90
C GLY A 172 -2.90 -6.04 3.94
N LEU A 173 -3.80 -5.32 4.65
CA LEU A 173 -3.41 -4.42 5.74
C LEU A 173 -2.92 -5.19 6.96
N ALA A 174 -3.52 -6.35 7.28
CA ALA A 174 -3.04 -7.23 8.35
C ALA A 174 -1.62 -7.72 8.08
N GLU A 175 -1.31 -8.06 6.84
CA GLU A 175 0.03 -8.47 6.42
C GLU A 175 1.04 -7.33 6.47
N LEU A 176 0.63 -6.11 6.08
CA LEU A 176 1.45 -4.91 6.25
C LEU A 176 1.79 -4.66 7.73
N TYR A 177 0.83 -4.77 8.64
CA TYR A 177 1.07 -4.61 10.08
C TYR A 177 2.00 -5.69 10.65
N GLN A 178 1.88 -6.95 10.14
CA GLN A 178 2.83 -8.01 10.50
C GLN A 178 4.24 -7.68 10.04
N LEU A 179 4.38 -7.18 8.82
CA LEU A 179 5.68 -6.79 8.27
C LEU A 179 6.28 -5.63 9.06
N ASP A 180 5.50 -4.58 9.32
CA ASP A 180 5.90 -3.37 10.04
C ASP A 180 6.38 -3.64 11.49
N LEU A 181 5.87 -4.68 12.13
CA LEU A 181 6.35 -5.12 13.45
C LEU A 181 7.87 -5.38 13.45
N TRP A 182 8.43 -5.81 12.32
CA TRP A 182 9.83 -6.18 12.17
C TRP A 182 10.67 -5.09 11.47
N LEU A 183 10.05 -4.05 10.89
CA LEU A 183 10.76 -2.98 10.17
C LEU A 183 11.37 -1.93 11.11
N ASN A 184 12.08 -2.41 12.12
CA ASN A 184 12.85 -1.61 13.07
C ASN A 184 14.16 -2.34 13.39
N PRO A 185 15.22 -1.65 13.88
CA PRO A 185 16.54 -2.26 14.01
C PRO A 185 16.59 -3.57 14.81
N PRO A 186 16.04 -3.69 16.04
CA PRO A 186 16.00 -4.98 16.74
C PRO A 186 15.11 -6.01 16.05
N GLY A 187 13.96 -5.58 15.51
CA GLY A 187 13.03 -6.45 14.78
C GLY A 187 13.69 -7.12 13.59
N PHE A 188 14.42 -6.34 12.77
CA PHE A 188 15.20 -6.85 11.65
C PHE A 188 16.24 -7.89 12.08
N LEU A 189 17.01 -7.59 13.13
CA LEU A 189 18.05 -8.49 13.64
C LEU A 189 17.48 -9.81 14.15
N LYS A 190 16.31 -9.78 14.79
CA LYS A 190 15.59 -10.98 15.22
C LYS A 190 15.07 -11.78 14.04
N ALA A 191 14.44 -11.09 13.09
CA ALA A 191 13.92 -11.70 11.87
C ALA A 191 15.03 -12.35 11.02
N ALA A 192 16.21 -11.75 10.96
CA ALA A 192 17.38 -12.30 10.24
C ALA A 192 17.84 -13.68 10.76
N ARG A 193 17.46 -14.06 11.99
CA ARG A 193 17.77 -15.36 12.59
C ARG A 193 16.64 -16.37 12.49
N MET A 194 15.48 -15.97 11.94
CA MET A 194 14.33 -16.86 11.78
C MET A 194 14.60 -17.90 10.66
N PRO A 195 14.04 -19.09 10.76
CA PRO A 195 14.08 -20.07 9.68
C PRO A 195 13.53 -19.45 8.37
N GLY A 196 14.26 -19.62 7.27
CA GLY A 196 13.88 -19.11 5.96
C GLY A 196 14.25 -17.64 5.68
N ALA A 197 14.86 -16.94 6.62
CA ALA A 197 15.33 -15.56 6.41
C ALA A 197 16.42 -15.45 5.33
N ASN A 198 17.27 -16.46 5.18
CA ASN A 198 18.31 -16.55 4.15
C ASN A 198 19.08 -15.24 3.96
N PRO A 199 19.80 -14.76 4.99
CA PRO A 199 20.46 -13.46 4.93
C PRO A 199 21.58 -13.47 3.87
N ILE A 200 21.62 -12.42 3.07
CA ILE A 200 22.72 -12.13 2.13
C ILE A 200 23.21 -10.70 2.40
N ALA A 201 24.48 -10.43 2.14
CA ALA A 201 25.01 -9.09 2.37
C ALA A 201 25.91 -8.65 1.22
N LEU A 202 25.89 -7.36 0.96
CA LEU A 202 26.81 -6.68 0.05
C LEU A 202 27.28 -5.37 0.68
N TRP A 203 28.30 -4.76 0.12
CA TRP A 203 28.71 -3.41 0.47
C TRP A 203 28.55 -2.48 -0.73
N ARG A 204 28.33 -1.20 -0.44
CA ARG A 204 28.32 -0.13 -1.43
C ARG A 204 28.82 1.17 -0.83
N TRP A 205 29.17 2.11 -1.70
CA TRP A 205 29.38 3.50 -1.29
C TRP A 205 28.05 4.24 -1.40
N GLU A 206 27.68 4.95 -0.33
CA GLU A 206 26.58 5.89 -0.36
C GLU A 206 27.12 7.31 -0.28
N GLN A 207 26.58 8.19 -1.12
CA GLN A 207 26.78 9.62 -0.93
C GLN A 207 25.74 10.06 0.09
N ILE A 208 26.18 10.49 1.22
CA ILE A 208 25.31 11.19 2.16
C ILE A 208 24.95 12.52 1.48
N GLU A 209 23.68 12.87 1.47
CA GLU A 209 23.17 14.11 0.88
C GLU A 209 24.01 15.32 1.34
N LYS A 210 24.16 16.32 0.46
CA LYS A 210 24.79 17.58 0.83
C LYS A 210 24.11 18.11 2.08
N GLY A 211 24.88 18.28 3.13
CA GLY A 211 24.39 18.94 4.34
C GLY A 211 23.71 20.27 4.01
N ARG A 212 22.77 20.72 4.83
CA ARG A 212 22.07 22.01 4.63
C ARG A 212 23.01 23.21 4.49
N ASP A 213 24.26 23.05 4.86
CA ASP A 213 25.36 24.02 4.71
C ASP A 213 26.06 23.96 3.33
N GLY A 214 25.61 23.07 2.43
CA GLY A 214 26.18 22.90 1.10
C GLY A 214 27.51 22.16 1.06
N ASN A 215 28.02 21.69 2.19
CA ASN A 215 29.26 20.92 2.24
C ASN A 215 29.07 19.53 1.66
N VAL A 216 30.01 19.09 0.82
CA VAL A 216 30.04 17.73 0.29
C VAL A 216 30.40 16.78 1.43
N VAL A 217 29.45 15.98 1.84
CA VAL A 217 29.71 14.89 2.80
C VAL A 217 30.50 13.81 2.08
N GLN A 218 31.55 13.30 2.73
CA GLN A 218 32.37 12.24 2.15
C GLN A 218 31.52 10.97 1.96
N PRO A 219 31.71 10.22 0.86
CA PRO A 219 31.03 8.95 0.67
C PRO A 219 31.30 8.00 1.84
N GLU A 220 30.26 7.39 2.36
CA GLU A 220 30.37 6.35 3.40
C GLU A 220 30.25 4.97 2.78
N LYS A 221 31.15 4.05 3.21
CA LYS A 221 31.00 2.65 2.88
C LYS A 221 30.01 2.00 3.84
N VAL A 222 28.88 1.56 3.30
CA VAL A 222 27.83 0.88 4.07
C VAL A 222 27.73 -0.59 3.66
N HIS A 223 27.14 -1.39 4.54
CA HIS A 223 26.73 -2.75 4.23
C HIS A 223 25.20 -2.82 4.14
N VAL A 224 24.71 -3.53 3.14
CA VAL A 224 23.27 -3.82 3.01
C VAL A 224 23.09 -5.31 3.25
N VAL A 225 22.34 -5.63 4.29
CA VAL A 225 21.95 -7.01 4.61
C VAL A 225 20.49 -7.20 4.25
N GLY A 226 20.24 -8.14 3.37
CA GLY A 226 18.89 -8.45 2.96
C GLY A 226 18.45 -9.81 3.45
N ILE A 227 17.18 -9.91 3.84
CA ILE A 227 16.53 -11.12 4.32
C ILE A 227 15.19 -11.33 3.64
N THR A 228 14.67 -12.55 3.71
CA THR A 228 13.29 -12.86 3.32
C THR A 228 12.41 -12.89 4.56
N MET A 229 11.32 -12.12 4.55
CA MET A 229 10.33 -12.08 5.62
C MET A 229 8.97 -12.57 5.13
N LEU A 230 8.22 -13.20 6.03
CA LEU A 230 6.89 -13.78 5.75
C LEU A 230 6.86 -14.68 4.51
N GLY A 231 8.02 -15.26 4.15
CA GLY A 231 8.18 -16.16 3.01
C GLY A 231 8.20 -15.49 1.62
N LYS A 232 8.01 -14.18 1.52
CA LYS A 232 7.95 -13.47 0.22
C LYS A 232 8.59 -12.09 0.18
N TYR A 233 8.61 -11.36 1.30
CA TYR A 233 9.11 -9.99 1.30
C TYR A 233 10.62 -9.94 1.38
N ARG A 234 11.25 -9.29 0.44
CA ARG A 234 12.65 -8.91 0.55
C ARG A 234 12.73 -7.68 1.45
N VAL A 235 13.49 -7.77 2.53
CA VAL A 235 13.75 -6.67 3.46
C VAL A 235 15.23 -6.42 3.54
N ASP A 236 15.67 -5.21 3.25
CA ASP A 236 17.06 -4.79 3.22
C ASP A 236 17.35 -3.79 4.34
N ALA A 237 18.32 -4.06 5.18
CA ALA A 237 18.81 -3.14 6.20
C ALA A 237 20.17 -2.55 5.81
N THR A 238 20.30 -1.24 5.87
CA THR A 238 21.56 -0.53 5.68
C THR A 238 22.27 -0.38 7.02
N ILE A 239 23.49 -0.86 7.09
CA ILE A 239 24.36 -0.84 8.28
C ILE A 239 25.53 0.09 7.98
N ASN A 240 25.68 1.16 8.77
CA ASN A 240 26.76 2.14 8.63
C ASN A 240 28.10 1.66 9.22
N SER A 241 29.13 2.49 9.12
CA SER A 241 30.49 2.19 9.62
C SER A 241 30.56 2.03 11.15
N GLN A 242 29.56 2.53 11.89
CA GLN A 242 29.41 2.35 13.34
C GLN A 242 28.58 1.10 13.70
N ASN A 243 28.26 0.23 12.75
CA ASN A 243 27.39 -0.93 12.89
C ASN A 243 25.93 -0.59 13.29
N GLN A 244 25.48 0.62 13.01
CA GLN A 244 24.10 1.02 13.26
C GLN A 244 23.24 0.71 12.04
N ILE A 245 22.07 0.16 12.26
CA ILE A 245 21.03 0.06 11.24
C ILE A 245 20.38 1.43 11.13
N THR A 246 20.59 2.10 10.02
CA THR A 246 20.10 3.47 9.78
C THR A 246 18.84 3.48 8.93
N ARG A 247 18.66 2.45 8.10
CA ARG A 247 17.58 2.38 7.13
C ARG A 247 17.14 0.93 6.93
N ILE A 248 15.83 0.72 6.84
CA ILE A 248 15.23 -0.59 6.52
C ILE A 248 14.24 -0.38 5.40
N LYS A 249 14.41 -1.10 4.30
CA LYS A 249 13.60 -0.97 3.08
C LYS A 249 12.98 -2.29 2.68
N THR A 250 11.74 -2.22 2.21
CA THR A 250 11.04 -3.37 1.62
C THR A 250 10.14 -2.90 0.50
N THR A 251 9.67 -3.86 -0.30
CA THR A 251 8.61 -3.63 -1.29
C THR A 251 7.36 -4.35 -0.82
N PHE A 252 6.26 -3.62 -0.80
CA PHE A 252 4.93 -4.10 -0.43
C PHE A 252 4.01 -4.05 -1.66
N SER A 253 2.92 -4.82 -1.66
CA SER A 253 1.93 -4.75 -2.72
C SER A 253 0.86 -3.73 -2.38
N GLU A 254 0.82 -2.63 -3.14
CA GLU A 254 -0.21 -1.61 -3.06
C GLU A 254 -1.21 -1.84 -4.21
N PRO A 255 -2.54 -1.85 -3.97
CA PRO A 255 -3.53 -2.22 -4.99
C PRO A 255 -3.49 -1.37 -6.26
N ALA A 256 -3.31 -0.06 -6.16
CA ALA A 256 -3.27 0.82 -7.34
C ALA A 256 -1.93 0.74 -8.09
N LEU A 257 -0.80 0.83 -7.36
CA LEU A 257 0.53 0.96 -7.96
C LEU A 257 1.30 -0.36 -8.09
N GLY A 258 0.87 -1.42 -7.42
CA GLY A 258 1.58 -2.70 -7.41
C GLY A 258 2.75 -2.74 -6.44
N ASP A 259 3.92 -3.12 -6.93
CA ASP A 259 5.12 -3.20 -6.09
C ASP A 259 5.53 -1.80 -5.60
N PHE A 260 5.33 -1.53 -4.32
CA PHE A 260 5.42 -0.22 -3.69
C PHE A 260 6.45 -0.22 -2.57
N ASN A 261 7.42 0.70 -2.61
CA ASN A 261 8.48 0.76 -1.62
C ASN A 261 8.01 1.36 -0.30
N ILE A 262 8.49 0.76 0.78
CA ILE A 262 8.42 1.31 2.14
C ILE A 262 9.85 1.35 2.66
N GLU A 263 10.29 2.52 3.07
CA GLU A 263 11.60 2.73 3.69
C GLU A 263 11.44 3.44 5.02
N HIS A 264 12.02 2.86 6.07
CA HIS A 264 12.09 3.45 7.40
C HIS A 264 13.51 3.94 7.66
N GLU A 265 13.65 5.22 7.88
CA GLU A 265 14.87 5.83 8.38
C GLU A 265 14.79 6.08 9.87
N SER A 266 15.86 5.77 10.57
CA SER A 266 15.96 5.94 12.01
C SER A 266 17.21 6.73 12.36
N THR A 267 17.02 7.80 13.11
CA THR A 267 18.11 8.71 13.49
C THR A 267 18.08 9.05 14.98
N ASN A 268 19.07 9.79 15.42
CA ASN A 268 19.17 10.28 16.80
C ASN A 268 19.18 9.13 17.82
N GLN A 269 20.16 8.23 17.69
CA GLN A 269 20.37 7.12 18.59
C GLN A 269 20.63 7.59 20.02
N ARG A 270 19.89 7.02 20.99
CA ARG A 270 20.08 7.25 22.42
C ARG A 270 20.17 5.95 23.18
N THR A 271 20.80 5.98 24.35
CA THR A 271 20.96 4.81 25.22
C THR A 271 19.90 4.81 26.31
N PHE A 272 19.22 3.68 26.47
CA PHE A 272 18.21 3.41 27.49
C PHE A 272 18.58 2.12 28.20
N GLY A 273 19.22 2.23 29.39
CA GLY A 273 19.89 1.09 30.01
C GLY A 273 21.01 0.56 29.12
N ASP A 274 20.94 -0.72 28.76
CA ASP A 274 21.92 -1.36 27.86
C ASP A 274 21.50 -1.35 26.39
N ILE A 275 20.39 -0.69 26.05
CA ILE A 275 19.82 -0.66 24.70
C ILE A 275 20.03 0.70 24.05
N LYS A 276 20.55 0.70 22.81
CA LYS A 276 20.53 1.86 21.94
C LYS A 276 19.27 1.82 21.06
N TRP A 277 18.51 2.92 21.07
CA TRP A 277 17.27 3.05 20.31
C TRP A 277 17.19 4.39 19.61
N PRO A 278 16.80 4.44 18.33
CA PRO A 278 16.58 5.71 17.64
C PRO A 278 15.30 6.36 18.15
N ILE A 279 15.35 7.64 18.45
CA ILE A 279 14.18 8.37 18.93
C ILE A 279 13.49 9.20 17.86
N ALA A 280 14.11 9.40 16.71
CA ALA A 280 13.51 10.06 15.56
C ALA A 280 13.35 9.06 14.42
N TRP A 281 12.15 9.02 13.86
CA TRP A 281 11.75 8.11 12.80
C TRP A 281 11.18 8.91 11.65
N HIS A 282 11.45 8.42 10.45
CA HIS A 282 10.98 8.98 9.22
C HIS A 282 10.71 7.82 8.25
N SER A 283 9.55 7.81 7.61
CA SER A 283 9.17 6.76 6.68
C SER A 283 8.86 7.34 5.32
N HIS A 284 9.47 6.79 4.30
CA HIS A 284 9.14 7.03 2.92
C HIS A 284 8.19 5.94 2.43
N HIS A 285 7.11 6.35 1.78
CA HIS A 285 6.16 5.45 1.13
C HIS A 285 6.06 5.82 -0.33
N GLY A 286 6.46 4.92 -1.21
CA GLY A 286 6.49 5.16 -2.64
C GLY A 286 7.86 4.83 -3.24
N TRP A 287 8.02 5.19 -4.49
CA TRP A 287 9.29 5.01 -5.19
C TRP A 287 10.21 6.16 -4.81
N ASP A 288 11.36 5.82 -4.25
CA ASP A 288 12.45 6.78 -4.07
C ASP A 288 12.82 7.44 -5.39
N ASP A 289 13.22 8.72 -5.29
CA ASP A 289 13.75 9.54 -6.36
C ASP A 289 14.64 8.83 -7.36
N ASN A 290 14.06 8.09 -8.25
CA ASN A 290 14.79 7.70 -9.42
C ASN A 290 14.28 8.49 -10.63
N TRP A 291 14.42 9.82 -10.53
CA TRP A 291 14.20 10.72 -11.66
C TRP A 291 14.87 10.20 -12.96
N GLN A 292 15.89 9.35 -12.83
CA GLN A 292 16.58 8.70 -13.94
C GLN A 292 15.74 7.63 -14.66
N PHE A 293 14.73 7.06 -14.02
CA PHE A 293 13.95 5.94 -14.57
C PHE A 293 12.48 6.28 -14.84
N TYR A 294 12.10 7.55 -14.79
CA TYR A 294 10.74 8.02 -15.10
C TYR A 294 9.61 7.42 -14.25
N ARG A 295 9.93 6.57 -13.27
CA ARG A 295 8.99 6.19 -12.23
C ARG A 295 8.99 7.27 -11.17
N GLN A 296 7.89 7.93 -11.08
CA GLN A 296 7.73 9.01 -10.13
C GLN A 296 7.43 8.42 -8.77
N SER A 297 8.28 8.72 -7.80
CA SER A 297 7.87 8.59 -6.42
C SER A 297 6.72 9.55 -6.20
N THR A 298 5.62 9.02 -5.85
CA THR A 298 4.52 9.79 -5.34
C THR A 298 4.69 9.80 -3.83
N GLY A 299 5.20 10.91 -3.30
CA GLY A 299 5.25 11.13 -1.87
C GLY A 299 6.44 10.49 -1.13
N HIS A 300 7.25 11.35 -0.54
CA HIS A 300 8.35 10.93 0.30
C HIS A 300 7.89 10.51 1.70
N ASN A 301 7.09 11.34 2.35
CA ASN A 301 6.81 11.19 3.76
C ASN A 301 5.50 10.44 4.02
N GLY A 302 5.56 9.14 4.31
CA GLY A 302 4.43 8.36 4.80
C GLY A 302 4.08 8.72 6.24
N TYR A 303 5.05 8.65 7.14
CA TYR A 303 4.91 9.14 8.50
C TYR A 303 6.27 9.51 9.11
N GLY A 304 6.26 10.20 10.24
CA GLY A 304 7.46 10.51 11.00
C GLY A 304 7.13 11.02 12.38
N GLY A 305 8.15 11.07 13.22
CA GLY A 305 7.95 11.57 14.59
C GLY A 305 9.18 11.49 15.45
N THR A 306 9.01 11.99 16.67
CA THR A 306 10.01 11.90 17.74
C THR A 306 9.40 11.23 18.96
N PHE A 307 10.02 10.12 19.38
CA PHE A 307 9.53 9.25 20.44
C PHE A 307 10.62 9.11 21.53
N PRO A 308 10.81 10.14 22.36
CA PRO A 308 11.94 10.21 23.30
C PRO A 308 11.78 9.34 24.53
N ASN A 309 10.57 8.89 24.85
CA ASN A 309 10.30 8.08 26.02
C ASN A 309 10.35 6.61 25.62
N VAL A 310 11.41 5.90 26.00
CA VAL A 310 11.67 4.52 25.60
C VAL A 310 11.89 3.66 26.83
N GLN A 311 11.21 2.53 26.88
CA GLN A 311 11.25 1.56 27.98
C GLN A 311 11.57 0.17 27.43
N PRO A 312 12.84 -0.22 27.40
CA PRO A 312 13.24 -1.57 27.02
C PRO A 312 12.64 -2.62 27.98
N ASN A 313 12.20 -3.74 27.42
CA ASN A 313 11.57 -4.85 28.15
C ASN A 313 10.28 -4.50 28.92
N ALA A 314 9.66 -3.37 28.61
CA ALA A 314 8.29 -3.07 29.01
C ALA A 314 7.34 -3.67 27.97
N CYS A 315 6.90 -4.92 28.19
CA CYS A 315 6.19 -5.72 27.18
C CYS A 315 4.68 -5.43 27.12
N GLY A 316 4.14 -4.65 28.04
CA GLY A 316 2.70 -4.42 28.14
C GLY A 316 1.94 -5.68 28.55
N GLU A 317 0.61 -5.54 28.59
CA GLU A 317 -0.28 -6.68 28.85
C GLU A 317 -0.42 -7.54 27.59
N PRO A 318 -0.64 -8.86 27.73
CA PRO A 318 -0.96 -9.72 26.60
C PRO A 318 -2.17 -9.21 25.82
N VAL A 319 -2.09 -9.27 24.51
CA VAL A 319 -3.16 -8.80 23.61
C VAL A 319 -3.76 -10.01 22.87
N PRO A 320 -4.75 -10.71 23.49
CA PRO A 320 -5.38 -11.86 22.85
C PRO A 320 -6.22 -11.42 21.64
N VAL A 321 -6.32 -12.29 20.63
CA VAL A 321 -7.19 -12.05 19.48
C VAL A 321 -8.65 -12.17 19.93
N PRO A 322 -9.47 -11.11 19.75
CA PRO A 322 -10.88 -11.17 20.11
C PRO A 322 -11.63 -12.19 19.25
N ALA A 323 -12.63 -12.86 19.83
CA ALA A 323 -13.39 -13.92 19.13
C ALA A 323 -14.03 -13.39 17.83
N GLN A 324 -14.60 -12.18 17.87
CA GLN A 324 -15.20 -11.55 16.69
C GLN A 324 -14.18 -11.27 15.56
N VAL A 325 -12.93 -10.94 15.91
CA VAL A 325 -11.85 -10.75 14.95
C VAL A 325 -11.39 -12.09 14.37
N ALA A 326 -11.23 -13.11 15.22
CA ALA A 326 -10.84 -14.45 14.80
C ALA A 326 -11.88 -15.11 13.87
N GLN A 327 -13.15 -14.77 14.06
CA GLN A 327 -14.28 -15.30 13.27
C GLN A 327 -14.65 -14.42 12.07
N ALA A 328 -14.05 -13.25 11.95
CA ALA A 328 -14.31 -12.34 10.83
C ALA A 328 -13.95 -13.05 9.52
N THR A 329 -14.96 -13.47 8.78
CA THR A 329 -14.79 -13.94 7.41
C THR A 329 -14.71 -12.72 6.53
N GLN A 330 -13.51 -12.40 6.10
CA GLN A 330 -13.32 -11.35 5.11
C GLN A 330 -13.74 -11.91 3.75
N ARG A 331 -15.00 -11.79 3.47
CA ARG A 331 -15.53 -11.99 2.11
C ARG A 331 -15.63 -10.61 1.48
N ASN A 332 -15.11 -10.47 0.27
CA ASN A 332 -15.43 -9.34 -0.62
C ASN A 332 -16.88 -9.49 -1.11
N ALA A 333 -17.81 -9.62 -0.16
CA ALA A 333 -19.22 -9.80 -0.47
C ALA A 333 -19.74 -8.51 -1.10
N VAL A 334 -20.28 -8.65 -2.32
CA VAL A 334 -20.98 -7.55 -2.99
C VAL A 334 -22.43 -7.55 -2.52
N THR A 335 -22.88 -6.44 -1.95
CA THR A 335 -24.31 -6.19 -1.74
C THR A 335 -24.87 -5.50 -2.97
N VAL A 336 -26.08 -5.86 -3.36
CA VAL A 336 -26.74 -5.33 -4.56
C VAL A 336 -28.02 -4.63 -4.16
N ASP A 337 -28.10 -3.33 -4.44
CA ASP A 337 -29.32 -2.54 -4.27
C ASP A 337 -29.76 -2.00 -5.64
N LYS A 338 -30.96 -2.36 -6.10
CA LYS A 338 -31.52 -1.84 -7.36
C LYS A 338 -32.00 -0.41 -7.14
N MET A 339 -31.40 0.54 -7.86
CA MET A 339 -31.75 1.95 -7.80
C MET A 339 -32.81 2.35 -8.84
N ALA A 340 -32.71 1.78 -10.02
CA ALA A 340 -33.65 1.91 -11.12
C ALA A 340 -33.56 0.69 -12.04
N GLU A 341 -34.36 0.61 -13.07
CA GLU A 341 -34.24 -0.47 -14.05
C GLU A 341 -32.87 -0.45 -14.73
N GLY A 342 -32.09 -1.53 -14.57
CA GLY A 342 -30.72 -1.63 -15.09
C GLY A 342 -29.70 -0.71 -14.40
N VAL A 343 -30.00 -0.18 -13.21
CA VAL A 343 -29.08 0.66 -12.42
C VAL A 343 -28.97 0.08 -11.01
N TYR A 344 -27.75 -0.28 -10.60
CA TYR A 344 -27.51 -0.96 -9.34
C TYR A 344 -26.34 -0.34 -8.58
N LEU A 345 -26.51 -0.21 -7.27
CA LEU A 345 -25.43 -0.04 -6.32
C LEU A 345 -24.80 -1.41 -6.03
N LEU A 346 -23.50 -1.50 -6.16
CA LEU A 346 -22.68 -2.66 -5.82
C LEU A 346 -21.81 -2.31 -4.60
N GLY A 347 -22.40 -2.49 -3.43
CA GLY A 347 -21.85 -2.13 -2.13
C GLY A 347 -21.13 -3.28 -1.44
N GLY A 348 -20.93 -3.17 -0.13
CA GLY A 348 -20.30 -4.20 0.72
C GLY A 348 -18.80 -4.01 0.96
N GLY A 349 -18.19 -2.97 0.43
CA GLY A 349 -16.81 -2.53 0.71
C GLY A 349 -16.77 -1.18 1.42
N ALA A 350 -15.57 -0.61 1.60
CA ALA A 350 -15.37 0.74 2.10
C ALA A 350 -15.85 1.81 1.10
N ALA A 351 -15.84 1.46 -0.18
CA ALA A 351 -16.33 2.29 -1.27
C ALA A 351 -17.20 1.45 -2.21
N ASN A 352 -18.13 2.10 -2.88
CA ASN A 352 -19.12 1.49 -3.76
C ASN A 352 -18.66 1.53 -5.23
N SER A 353 -19.15 0.57 -6.01
CA SER A 353 -19.25 0.68 -7.46
C SER A 353 -20.70 0.81 -7.87
N TYR A 354 -20.95 1.39 -9.04
CA TYR A 354 -22.30 1.46 -9.61
C TYR A 354 -22.31 0.84 -11.00
N MET A 355 -23.29 -0.02 -11.25
CA MET A 355 -23.55 -0.62 -12.55
C MET A 355 -24.64 0.12 -13.28
N VAL A 356 -24.39 0.45 -14.54
CA VAL A 356 -25.38 0.98 -15.47
C VAL A 356 -25.46 0.04 -16.67
N GLU A 357 -26.59 -0.62 -16.81
CA GLU A 357 -26.88 -1.55 -17.89
C GLU A 357 -27.42 -0.81 -19.12
N PHE A 358 -26.83 -1.06 -20.27
CA PHE A 358 -27.25 -0.63 -21.58
C PHE A 358 -27.83 -1.82 -22.38
N ARG A 359 -28.31 -1.60 -23.59
CA ARG A 359 -28.91 -2.66 -24.41
C ARG A 359 -27.93 -3.83 -24.61
N ASP A 360 -26.68 -3.55 -24.98
CA ASP A 360 -25.70 -4.57 -25.38
C ASP A 360 -24.42 -4.58 -24.51
N MET A 361 -24.35 -3.75 -23.48
CA MET A 361 -23.15 -3.56 -22.67
C MET A 361 -23.47 -3.06 -21.26
N VAL A 362 -22.45 -3.04 -20.41
CA VAL A 362 -22.48 -2.44 -19.06
C VAL A 362 -21.42 -1.35 -18.95
N ALA A 363 -21.77 -0.26 -18.28
CA ALA A 363 -20.80 0.70 -17.73
C ALA A 363 -20.74 0.58 -16.21
N VAL A 364 -19.55 0.72 -15.67
CA VAL A 364 -19.29 0.73 -14.22
C VAL A 364 -18.77 2.11 -13.83
N PHE A 365 -19.30 2.69 -12.77
CA PHE A 365 -18.73 3.87 -12.15
C PHE A 365 -17.99 3.42 -10.89
N GLU A 366 -16.68 3.68 -10.83
CA GLU A 366 -15.69 3.33 -9.81
C GLU A 366 -15.22 1.87 -9.77
N ALA A 367 -13.91 1.74 -9.55
CA ALA A 367 -13.20 0.48 -9.36
C ALA A 367 -12.39 0.51 -8.05
N PRO A 368 -13.06 0.66 -6.90
CA PRO A 368 -12.40 0.88 -5.63
C PRO A 368 -11.73 -0.38 -5.08
N GLY A 369 -10.80 -0.14 -4.13
CA GLY A 369 -10.21 -1.18 -3.32
C GLY A 369 -9.10 -1.95 -4.01
N ASN A 370 -9.37 -3.18 -4.46
CA ASN A 370 -8.36 -4.10 -4.99
C ASN A 370 -8.92 -5.06 -6.05
N GLU A 371 -8.05 -5.98 -6.54
CA GLU A 371 -8.42 -7.01 -7.52
C GLU A 371 -9.56 -7.89 -7.03
N GLU A 372 -9.48 -8.40 -5.79
CA GLU A 372 -10.50 -9.33 -5.26
C GLU A 372 -11.87 -8.68 -5.20
N ARG A 373 -11.92 -7.39 -4.82
CA ARG A 373 -13.17 -6.63 -4.83
C ARG A 373 -13.71 -6.47 -6.24
N SER A 374 -12.86 -6.11 -7.19
CA SER A 374 -13.26 -5.93 -8.59
C SER A 374 -13.72 -7.23 -9.24
N LEU A 375 -13.06 -8.36 -8.96
CA LEU A 375 -13.49 -9.68 -9.44
C LEU A 375 -14.88 -10.03 -8.90
N ALA A 376 -15.14 -9.79 -7.61
CA ALA A 376 -16.46 -10.04 -7.03
C ALA A 376 -17.55 -9.13 -7.65
N VAL A 377 -17.23 -7.87 -7.96
CA VAL A 377 -18.13 -6.95 -8.67
C VAL A 377 -18.40 -7.42 -10.09
N ILE A 378 -17.38 -7.86 -10.81
CA ILE A 378 -17.51 -8.39 -12.18
C ILE A 378 -18.38 -9.66 -12.21
N GLU A 379 -18.19 -10.58 -11.26
CA GLU A 379 -19.01 -11.77 -11.11
C GLU A 379 -20.50 -11.41 -10.87
N GLU A 380 -20.75 -10.44 -10.00
CA GLU A 380 -22.11 -9.99 -9.73
C GLU A 380 -22.75 -9.28 -10.92
N ILE A 381 -21.99 -8.48 -11.67
CA ILE A 381 -22.45 -7.87 -12.93
C ILE A 381 -22.83 -8.96 -13.96
N ALA A 382 -22.01 -10.01 -14.09
CA ALA A 382 -22.32 -11.12 -15.00
C ALA A 382 -23.60 -11.86 -14.61
N ARG A 383 -23.95 -11.90 -13.31
CA ARG A 383 -25.20 -12.47 -12.82
C ARG A 383 -26.40 -11.55 -13.12
N LEU A 384 -26.22 -10.23 -12.97
CA LEU A 384 -27.28 -9.22 -13.18
C LEU A 384 -27.57 -8.97 -14.66
N ALA A 385 -26.54 -8.95 -15.49
CA ALA A 385 -26.62 -8.71 -16.93
C ALA A 385 -25.87 -9.79 -17.73
N PRO A 386 -26.39 -11.04 -17.78
CA PRO A 386 -25.71 -12.13 -18.45
C PRO A 386 -25.49 -11.82 -19.93
N ASN A 387 -24.32 -12.18 -20.43
CA ASN A 387 -23.87 -11.98 -21.82
C ASN A 387 -23.66 -10.53 -22.26
N LYS A 388 -23.65 -9.57 -21.34
CA LYS A 388 -23.28 -8.18 -21.64
C LYS A 388 -21.87 -7.88 -21.14
N PRO A 389 -20.94 -7.50 -22.03
CA PRO A 389 -19.59 -7.15 -21.61
C PRO A 389 -19.59 -5.84 -20.79
N ILE A 390 -18.69 -5.75 -19.82
CA ILE A 390 -18.34 -4.46 -19.21
C ILE A 390 -17.49 -3.71 -20.23
N ARG A 391 -18.08 -2.70 -20.87
CA ARG A 391 -17.44 -1.93 -21.92
C ARG A 391 -16.71 -0.72 -21.40
N TRP A 392 -17.20 -0.12 -20.31
CA TRP A 392 -16.73 1.13 -19.78
C TRP A 392 -16.55 1.05 -18.26
N VAL A 393 -15.45 1.62 -17.79
CA VAL A 393 -15.22 1.88 -16.35
C VAL A 393 -14.84 3.33 -16.19
N VAL A 394 -15.62 4.07 -15.43
CA VAL A 394 -15.37 5.48 -15.14
C VAL A 394 -14.62 5.57 -13.81
N ALA A 395 -13.37 6.03 -13.85
CA ALA A 395 -12.60 6.39 -12.68
C ALA A 395 -12.85 7.87 -12.38
N SER A 396 -13.47 8.17 -11.24
CA SER A 396 -13.81 9.55 -10.89
C SER A 396 -12.56 10.41 -10.71
N HIS A 397 -11.57 9.94 -9.98
CA HIS A 397 -10.32 10.65 -9.70
C HIS A 397 -9.21 9.66 -9.28
N PRO A 398 -7.93 10.10 -9.18
CA PRO A 398 -6.81 9.19 -9.08
C PRO A 398 -6.42 8.76 -7.65
N HIS A 399 -7.25 9.01 -6.63
CA HIS A 399 -6.97 8.51 -5.29
C HIS A 399 -7.01 6.98 -5.24
N PHE A 400 -6.12 6.37 -4.46
CA PHE A 400 -5.85 4.93 -4.53
C PHE A 400 -7.03 4.07 -4.12
N ASP A 401 -7.85 4.54 -3.19
CA ASP A 401 -9.08 3.86 -2.76
C ASP A 401 -10.14 3.80 -3.86
N HIS A 402 -10.09 4.68 -4.88
CA HIS A 402 -10.98 4.70 -6.04
C HIS A 402 -10.48 3.90 -7.23
N ILE A 403 -9.17 3.73 -7.38
CA ILE A 403 -8.55 3.15 -8.58
C ILE A 403 -7.86 1.81 -8.37
N GLY A 404 -7.80 1.30 -7.13
CA GLY A 404 -7.05 0.08 -6.80
C GLY A 404 -7.49 -1.17 -7.57
N GLY A 405 -8.71 -1.19 -8.11
CA GLY A 405 -9.23 -2.28 -8.90
C GLY A 405 -9.18 -2.11 -10.42
N LEU A 406 -8.71 -0.96 -10.95
CA LEU A 406 -8.78 -0.65 -12.40
C LEU A 406 -8.08 -1.68 -13.29
N ARG A 407 -6.94 -2.25 -12.87
CA ARG A 407 -6.24 -3.27 -13.66
C ARG A 407 -7.08 -4.53 -13.92
N THR A 408 -7.98 -4.87 -13.01
CA THR A 408 -8.90 -6.00 -13.19
C THR A 408 -9.86 -5.75 -14.35
N TYR A 409 -10.35 -4.53 -14.49
CA TYR A 409 -11.21 -4.14 -15.61
C TYR A 409 -10.44 -4.01 -16.93
N LEU A 410 -9.18 -3.62 -16.87
CA LEU A 410 -8.28 -3.68 -18.02
C LEU A 410 -8.19 -5.11 -18.59
N HIS A 411 -8.03 -6.10 -17.71
CA HIS A 411 -7.95 -7.51 -18.10
C HIS A 411 -9.22 -8.00 -18.80
N VAL A 412 -10.40 -7.55 -18.39
CA VAL A 412 -11.67 -7.93 -19.05
C VAL A 412 -11.98 -7.10 -20.29
N GLY A 413 -11.07 -6.25 -20.74
CA GLY A 413 -11.17 -5.47 -21.98
C GLY A 413 -12.05 -4.22 -21.90
N ALA A 414 -12.31 -3.72 -20.71
CA ALA A 414 -13.05 -2.47 -20.54
C ALA A 414 -12.23 -1.25 -20.98
N THR A 415 -12.90 -0.24 -21.54
CA THR A 415 -12.33 1.07 -21.78
C THR A 415 -12.36 1.88 -20.48
N ILE A 416 -11.21 2.40 -20.06
CA ILE A 416 -11.08 3.26 -18.88
C ILE A 416 -11.41 4.69 -19.25
N VAL A 417 -12.39 5.27 -18.57
CA VAL A 417 -12.79 6.68 -18.74
C VAL A 417 -12.26 7.46 -17.54
N ALA A 418 -11.37 8.41 -17.80
CA ALA A 418 -10.78 9.25 -16.77
C ALA A 418 -10.58 10.67 -17.29
N HIS A 419 -10.37 11.65 -16.41
CA HIS A 419 -10.05 13.00 -16.85
C HIS A 419 -8.66 13.05 -17.51
N MET A 420 -8.50 13.87 -18.57
CA MET A 420 -7.26 14.00 -19.33
C MET A 420 -6.02 14.25 -18.47
N LYS A 421 -6.15 15.02 -17.40
CA LYS A 421 -5.06 15.32 -16.48
C LYS A 421 -4.51 14.10 -15.76
N ASN A 422 -5.30 13.04 -15.61
CA ASN A 422 -4.93 11.82 -14.90
C ASN A 422 -4.42 10.72 -15.82
N ILE A 423 -4.61 10.83 -17.13
CA ILE A 423 -4.27 9.77 -18.09
C ILE A 423 -2.77 9.44 -18.05
N ALA A 424 -1.90 10.43 -17.97
CA ALA A 424 -0.46 10.19 -17.95
C ALA A 424 -0.03 9.38 -16.70
N PHE A 425 -0.60 9.68 -15.54
CA PHE A 425 -0.38 8.93 -14.31
C PHE A 425 -0.95 7.52 -14.42
N LEU A 426 -2.21 7.39 -14.86
CA LEU A 426 -2.84 6.08 -15.01
C LEU A 426 -2.04 5.17 -15.94
N ASN A 427 -1.61 5.68 -17.10
CA ASN A 427 -0.85 4.90 -18.07
C ASN A 427 0.50 4.44 -17.55
N ARG A 428 1.21 5.32 -16.87
CA ARG A 428 2.58 5.04 -16.43
C ARG A 428 2.63 4.19 -15.17
N ASP A 429 1.80 4.50 -14.19
CA ASP A 429 1.95 3.97 -12.84
C ASP A 429 0.90 2.91 -12.46
N VAL A 430 -0.33 3.04 -12.97
CA VAL A 430 -1.45 2.19 -12.54
C VAL A 430 -1.73 1.07 -13.55
N LEU A 431 -1.88 1.42 -14.83
CA LEU A 431 -2.36 0.52 -15.88
C LEU A 431 -1.23 -0.02 -16.78
N ASN A 432 0.03 0.24 -16.42
CA ASN A 432 1.16 -0.35 -17.13
C ASN A 432 1.14 -1.89 -17.04
N TYR A 433 1.77 -2.56 -17.99
CA TYR A 433 1.85 -4.03 -18.04
C TYR A 433 3.04 -4.60 -17.27
N GLU A 434 3.72 -3.81 -16.48
CA GLU A 434 4.81 -4.31 -15.65
C GLU A 434 4.29 -5.35 -14.65
N PRO A 435 4.97 -6.50 -14.53
CA PRO A 435 4.57 -7.53 -13.59
C PRO A 435 4.65 -7.02 -12.15
N ARG A 436 3.60 -7.24 -11.39
CA ARG A 436 3.59 -7.09 -9.93
C ARG A 436 4.22 -8.34 -9.34
N THR A 437 5.33 -8.21 -8.62
CA THR A 437 6.14 -9.35 -8.19
C THR A 437 5.83 -9.81 -6.78
N VAL A 438 5.45 -8.91 -5.90
CA VAL A 438 5.12 -9.22 -4.49
C VAL A 438 3.77 -9.92 -4.37
N ALA A 439 2.77 -9.43 -5.10
CA ALA A 439 1.45 -10.06 -5.21
C ALA A 439 0.97 -9.93 -6.66
N PRO A 440 1.28 -10.93 -7.51
CA PRO A 440 0.89 -10.89 -8.91
C PRO A 440 -0.64 -10.82 -9.09
N ASP A 441 -1.10 -9.74 -9.72
CA ASP A 441 -2.50 -9.55 -10.10
C ASP A 441 -2.85 -10.32 -11.37
N ILE A 442 -4.10 -10.25 -11.80
CA ILE A 442 -4.59 -10.98 -12.97
C ILE A 442 -3.86 -10.57 -14.27
N VAL A 443 -3.50 -9.29 -14.42
CA VAL A 443 -2.72 -8.80 -15.58
C VAL A 443 -1.29 -9.34 -15.54
N SER A 444 -0.67 -9.45 -14.36
CA SER A 444 0.67 -10.02 -14.20
C SER A 444 0.69 -11.52 -14.48
N ARG A 445 -0.39 -12.24 -14.09
CA ARG A 445 -0.52 -13.69 -14.31
C ARG A 445 -0.87 -14.04 -15.76
N TRP A 446 -1.66 -13.20 -16.41
CA TRP A 446 -2.09 -13.36 -17.81
C TRP A 446 -1.90 -12.02 -18.57
N PRO A 447 -0.65 -11.66 -18.86
CA PRO A 447 -0.38 -10.46 -19.63
C PRO A 447 -0.97 -10.55 -21.03
N PRO A 448 -1.36 -9.44 -21.65
CA PRO A 448 -1.81 -9.44 -23.03
C PRO A 448 -0.70 -9.95 -23.95
N THR A 449 -1.07 -10.75 -24.95
CA THR A 449 -0.13 -11.35 -25.89
C THR A 449 0.46 -10.34 -26.87
N GLU A 450 -0.23 -9.23 -27.12
CA GLU A 450 0.19 -8.14 -27.98
C GLU A 450 0.25 -6.83 -27.19
N LEU A 451 1.43 -6.49 -26.72
CA LEU A 451 1.67 -5.24 -25.98
C LEU A 451 1.59 -3.98 -26.85
N SER A 452 1.61 -4.14 -28.18
CA SER A 452 1.61 -3.02 -29.14
C SER A 452 0.30 -2.25 -29.21
N GLU A 453 -0.81 -2.87 -28.79
CA GLU A 453 -2.14 -2.27 -28.89
C GLU A 453 -2.53 -1.44 -27.65
N GLY A 454 -1.80 -1.61 -26.53
CA GLY A 454 -2.14 -0.94 -25.28
C GLY A 454 -3.53 -1.34 -24.77
N TYR A 455 -4.09 -0.53 -23.91
CA TYR A 455 -5.48 -0.67 -23.47
C TYR A 455 -6.30 0.54 -23.97
N ASN A 456 -7.62 0.37 -24.00
CA ASN A 456 -8.51 1.42 -24.43
C ASN A 456 -8.75 2.42 -23.29
N TYR A 457 -8.64 3.71 -23.58
CA TYR A 457 -9.01 4.76 -22.64
C TYR A 457 -9.69 5.93 -23.36
N GLU A 458 -10.51 6.64 -22.60
CA GLU A 458 -11.15 7.90 -23.01
C GLU A 458 -10.77 9.00 -22.03
N GLY A 459 -10.10 10.02 -22.56
CA GLY A 459 -9.67 11.20 -21.81
C GLY A 459 -10.73 12.29 -21.84
N VAL A 460 -11.45 12.45 -20.74
CA VAL A 460 -12.49 13.48 -20.62
C VAL A 460 -11.84 14.85 -20.37
N GLN A 461 -12.20 15.85 -21.16
CA GLN A 461 -11.79 17.26 -20.92
C GLN A 461 -12.85 17.99 -20.09
N GLU A 462 -14.03 18.21 -20.65
CA GLU A 462 -15.15 18.89 -19.98
C GLU A 462 -16.33 17.93 -19.76
N ASN A 463 -16.63 17.10 -20.74
CA ASN A 463 -17.69 16.12 -20.69
C ASN A 463 -17.48 14.97 -21.68
N TYR A 464 -18.16 13.85 -21.39
CA TYR A 464 -18.19 12.68 -22.25
C TYR A 464 -19.57 12.02 -22.15
N VAL A 465 -20.00 11.30 -23.18
CA VAL A 465 -21.32 10.66 -23.21
C VAL A 465 -21.16 9.19 -23.61
N ILE A 466 -21.64 8.29 -22.74
CA ILE A 466 -21.82 6.88 -23.05
C ILE A 466 -23.29 6.67 -23.38
N THR A 467 -23.60 6.11 -24.55
CA THR A 467 -24.99 5.89 -25.00
C THR A 467 -25.11 4.69 -25.95
N ASP A 468 -26.28 4.06 -25.94
CA ASP A 468 -26.75 3.08 -26.93
C ASP A 468 -27.98 3.58 -27.72
N ASN A 469 -28.23 4.88 -27.71
CA ASN A 469 -29.40 5.58 -28.22
C ASN A 469 -30.72 5.36 -27.43
N GLN A 470 -30.73 4.51 -26.42
CA GLN A 470 -31.88 4.32 -25.50
C GLN A 470 -31.58 4.91 -24.12
N ARG A 471 -30.37 4.64 -23.60
CA ARG A 471 -29.90 5.16 -22.32
C ARG A 471 -28.71 6.11 -22.56
N ILE A 472 -28.62 7.13 -21.76
CA ILE A 472 -27.56 8.12 -21.81
C ILE A 472 -26.92 8.23 -20.41
N LEU A 473 -25.63 7.99 -20.31
CA LEU A 473 -24.82 8.33 -19.14
C LEU A 473 -23.92 9.50 -19.52
N ARG A 474 -24.06 10.60 -18.84
CA ARG A 474 -23.26 11.81 -19.05
C ARG A 474 -22.19 11.91 -17.99
N ILE A 475 -20.96 12.12 -18.40
CA ILE A 475 -19.80 12.27 -17.53
C ILE A 475 -19.33 13.70 -17.63
N TYR A 476 -19.05 14.35 -16.49
CA TYR A 476 -18.69 15.76 -16.41
C TYR A 476 -17.46 15.97 -15.56
N TYR A 477 -16.57 16.85 -15.98
CA TYR A 477 -15.49 17.36 -15.17
C TYR A 477 -16.05 18.28 -14.07
N VAL A 478 -15.61 18.06 -12.83
CA VAL A 478 -16.01 18.83 -11.65
C VAL A 478 -14.94 19.86 -11.33
N GLN A 479 -15.29 21.14 -11.44
CA GLN A 479 -14.40 22.26 -11.16
C GLN A 479 -15.12 23.54 -10.74
N PRO A 480 -14.50 24.43 -9.93
CA PRO A 480 -13.21 24.24 -9.25
C PRO A 480 -13.34 23.27 -8.08
N LEU A 481 -12.38 22.42 -7.91
CA LEU A 481 -12.34 21.49 -6.79
C LEU A 481 -10.93 21.46 -6.18
N GLN A 482 -10.85 21.42 -4.85
CA GLN A 482 -9.58 21.38 -4.12
C GLN A 482 -9.23 19.97 -3.64
N HIS A 483 -10.12 19.00 -3.84
CA HIS A 483 -9.95 17.63 -3.39
C HIS A 483 -8.91 16.89 -4.24
N ALA A 484 -9.17 16.79 -5.54
CA ALA A 484 -8.28 16.17 -6.50
C ALA A 484 -8.38 16.85 -7.86
N GLU A 485 -7.26 16.95 -8.56
CA GLU A 485 -7.25 17.44 -9.94
C GLU A 485 -7.87 16.40 -10.87
N GLY A 486 -8.72 16.84 -11.79
CA GLY A 486 -9.31 15.95 -12.78
C GLY A 486 -10.42 15.04 -12.26
N MET A 487 -11.24 15.53 -11.34
CA MET A 487 -12.39 14.78 -10.83
C MET A 487 -13.55 14.73 -11.83
N LEU A 488 -14.15 13.56 -11.98
CA LEU A 488 -15.33 13.32 -12.79
C LEU A 488 -16.52 12.94 -11.91
N MET A 489 -17.71 13.37 -12.33
CA MET A 489 -19.00 12.87 -11.86
C MET A 489 -19.79 12.32 -13.04
N ALA A 490 -20.77 11.45 -12.81
CA ALA A 490 -21.63 10.95 -13.85
C ALA A 490 -23.12 11.23 -13.54
N TYR A 491 -23.95 11.30 -14.59
CA TYR A 491 -25.37 11.62 -14.46
C TYR A 491 -26.21 10.83 -15.45
N LEU A 492 -27.29 10.20 -14.94
CA LEU A 492 -28.34 9.54 -15.72
C LEU A 492 -29.55 10.45 -15.82
N PRO A 493 -29.80 11.10 -16.97
CA PRO A 493 -30.88 12.08 -17.09
C PRO A 493 -32.28 11.50 -16.92
N ALA A 494 -32.53 10.28 -17.44
CA ALA A 494 -33.84 9.63 -17.36
C ALA A 494 -34.18 9.22 -15.92
N GLU A 495 -33.21 8.66 -15.22
CA GLU A 495 -33.33 8.19 -13.84
C GLU A 495 -33.12 9.31 -12.82
N ARG A 496 -32.57 10.45 -13.25
CA ARG A 496 -32.27 11.63 -12.43
C ARG A 496 -31.30 11.32 -11.28
N ILE A 497 -30.32 10.42 -11.56
CA ILE A 497 -29.31 9.95 -10.60
C ILE A 497 -27.98 10.63 -10.92
N ALA A 498 -27.36 11.28 -9.93
CA ALA A 498 -25.99 11.77 -10.01
C ALA A 498 -25.05 10.87 -9.20
N PHE A 499 -24.09 10.26 -9.87
CA PHE A 499 -22.99 9.50 -9.26
C PHE A 499 -21.83 10.44 -8.99
N GLU A 500 -21.32 10.39 -7.79
CA GLU A 500 -20.20 11.25 -7.37
C GLU A 500 -19.25 10.51 -6.42
N ALA A 501 -18.03 10.99 -6.32
CA ALA A 501 -17.03 10.53 -5.39
C ALA A 501 -16.50 11.73 -4.59
N ASP A 502 -16.47 11.61 -3.27
CA ASP A 502 -15.86 12.54 -2.32
C ASP A 502 -16.40 13.99 -2.34
N LEU A 503 -17.52 14.21 -3.04
CA LEU A 503 -18.22 15.48 -3.02
C LEU A 503 -19.23 15.55 -1.87
N PHE A 504 -19.79 14.40 -1.48
CA PHE A 504 -20.72 14.25 -0.37
C PHE A 504 -20.69 12.83 0.19
N ASP A 505 -19.93 12.62 1.25
CA ASP A 505 -19.91 11.35 1.98
C ASP A 505 -21.15 11.21 2.88
N THR A 506 -21.82 10.06 2.81
CA THR A 506 -23.01 9.74 3.60
C THR A 506 -22.80 8.64 4.64
N HIS A 507 -21.56 8.17 4.84
CA HIS A 507 -21.20 7.22 5.91
C HIS A 507 -21.41 7.84 7.29
N GLU A 508 -21.09 9.11 7.42
CA GLU A 508 -21.12 9.85 8.67
C GLU A 508 -21.94 11.13 8.53
N PRO A 509 -22.39 11.74 9.62
CA PRO A 509 -23.02 13.06 9.56
C PRO A 509 -22.10 14.05 8.84
N PRO A 510 -22.63 14.88 7.93
CA PRO A 510 -21.83 15.83 7.17
C PRO A 510 -21.06 16.78 8.07
N ARG A 511 -19.80 17.05 7.74
CA ARG A 511 -18.91 17.91 8.50
C ARG A 511 -18.55 19.19 7.73
N THR A 512 -18.13 20.22 8.46
CA THR A 512 -17.72 21.51 7.87
C THR A 512 -16.59 21.35 6.84
N ALA A 513 -15.72 20.36 7.00
CA ALA A 513 -14.65 20.07 6.05
C ALA A 513 -15.15 19.65 4.66
N GLN A 514 -16.33 19.04 4.55
CA GLN A 514 -16.93 18.66 3.27
C GLN A 514 -17.59 19.85 2.54
N LEU A 515 -17.81 20.95 3.23
CA LEU A 515 -18.56 22.09 2.69
C LEU A 515 -18.01 22.64 1.36
N PRO A 516 -16.70 22.78 1.13
CA PRO A 516 -16.17 23.22 -0.17
C PRO A 516 -16.55 22.28 -1.32
N ALA A 517 -16.39 20.98 -1.14
CA ALA A 517 -16.73 19.96 -2.14
C ALA A 517 -18.24 19.93 -2.42
N MET A 518 -19.06 19.97 -1.37
CA MET A 518 -20.52 20.05 -1.49
C MET A 518 -20.99 21.32 -2.23
N ARG A 519 -20.37 22.47 -1.98
CA ARG A 519 -20.66 23.72 -2.72
C ARG A 519 -20.30 23.60 -4.19
N THR A 520 -19.16 22.99 -4.49
CA THR A 520 -18.76 22.73 -5.88
C THR A 520 -19.77 21.83 -6.56
N PHE A 521 -20.19 20.72 -5.94
CA PHE A 521 -21.20 19.82 -6.50
C PHE A 521 -22.53 20.53 -6.78
N ALA A 522 -23.06 21.28 -5.81
CA ALA A 522 -24.28 22.06 -5.99
C ALA A 522 -24.17 23.08 -7.14
N THR A 523 -23.01 23.77 -7.23
CA THR A 523 -22.74 24.75 -8.29
C THR A 523 -22.68 24.08 -9.65
N GLN A 524 -22.03 22.91 -9.76
CA GLN A 524 -21.95 22.14 -11.01
C GLN A 524 -23.33 21.65 -11.43
N ALA A 525 -24.12 21.10 -10.52
CA ALA A 525 -25.49 20.66 -10.82
C ALA A 525 -26.34 21.82 -11.36
N ALA A 526 -26.26 23.01 -10.74
CA ALA A 526 -26.95 24.20 -11.19
C ALA A 526 -26.45 24.69 -12.56
N ARG A 527 -25.12 24.79 -12.76
CA ARG A 527 -24.49 25.23 -14.03
C ARG A 527 -24.89 24.34 -15.21
N LEU A 528 -24.88 23.05 -14.99
CA LEU A 528 -25.22 22.03 -15.97
C LEU A 528 -26.74 21.82 -16.12
N LYS A 529 -27.52 22.48 -15.29
CA LYS A 529 -28.99 22.35 -15.24
C LYS A 529 -29.45 20.91 -15.04
N LEU A 530 -28.74 20.18 -14.15
CA LEU A 530 -29.08 18.80 -13.84
C LEU A 530 -30.35 18.79 -12.94
N ASP A 531 -31.29 17.96 -13.32
CA ASP A 531 -32.50 17.71 -12.52
C ASP A 531 -32.27 16.47 -11.63
N VAL A 532 -31.43 16.61 -10.61
CA VAL A 532 -31.02 15.53 -9.73
C VAL A 532 -32.14 15.20 -8.73
N GLN A 533 -32.50 13.94 -8.63
CA GLN A 533 -33.39 13.43 -7.56
C GLN A 533 -32.63 12.59 -6.54
N THR A 534 -31.62 11.85 -6.99
CA THR A 534 -30.82 10.96 -6.14
C THR A 534 -29.34 11.28 -6.30
N VAL A 535 -28.67 11.45 -5.19
CA VAL A 535 -27.19 11.46 -5.10
C VAL A 535 -26.75 10.04 -4.78
N ALA A 536 -25.84 9.52 -5.58
CA ALA A 536 -25.27 8.18 -5.47
C ALA A 536 -23.76 8.29 -5.15
N PRO A 537 -23.39 8.42 -3.86
CA PRO A 537 -22.01 8.63 -3.45
C PRO A 537 -21.21 7.33 -3.47
N VAL A 538 -19.94 7.41 -3.79
CA VAL A 538 -19.01 6.28 -3.67
C VAL A 538 -18.80 5.90 -2.20
N HIS A 539 -18.78 6.90 -1.31
CA HIS A 539 -18.71 6.67 0.13
C HIS A 539 -20.08 6.86 0.79
N GLY A 540 -20.66 5.74 1.25
CA GLY A 540 -21.94 5.71 1.94
C GLY A 540 -23.10 5.16 1.12
N ARG A 541 -24.31 5.68 1.32
CA ARG A 541 -25.53 5.20 0.66
C ARG A 541 -26.18 6.27 -0.20
N PRO A 542 -26.87 5.89 -1.29
CA PRO A 542 -27.68 6.81 -2.07
C PRO A 542 -28.70 7.53 -1.21
N VAL A 543 -28.82 8.84 -1.43
CA VAL A 543 -29.76 9.70 -0.69
C VAL A 543 -30.54 10.60 -1.65
N PRO A 544 -31.75 11.08 -1.26
CA PRO A 544 -32.47 12.10 -2.00
C PRO A 544 -31.64 13.40 -2.11
N TRP A 545 -31.76 14.10 -3.24
CA TRP A 545 -31.14 15.41 -3.43
C TRP A 545 -31.53 16.42 -2.34
N SER A 546 -32.76 16.34 -1.81
CA SER A 546 -33.20 17.16 -0.68
C SER A 546 -32.39 16.93 0.60
N THR A 547 -31.92 15.71 0.84
CA THR A 547 -31.03 15.40 1.98
C THR A 547 -29.69 16.12 1.82
N PHE A 548 -29.07 16.04 0.63
CA PHE A 548 -27.86 16.78 0.31
C PHE A 548 -28.07 18.31 0.50
N GLN A 549 -29.14 18.87 -0.02
CA GLN A 549 -29.42 20.32 0.11
C GLN A 549 -29.63 20.75 1.58
N SER A 550 -30.27 19.91 2.37
CA SER A 550 -30.47 20.17 3.81
C SER A 550 -29.13 20.17 4.55
N ALA A 551 -28.26 19.19 4.26
CA ALA A 551 -26.92 19.10 4.82
C ALA A 551 -26.06 20.31 4.44
N LEU A 552 -26.05 20.70 3.16
CA LEU A 552 -25.34 21.88 2.66
C LEU A 552 -25.78 23.17 3.36
N THR A 553 -27.10 23.34 3.54
CA THR A 553 -27.67 24.49 4.23
C THR A 553 -27.26 24.54 5.70
N ALA A 554 -27.35 23.41 6.40
CA ALA A 554 -26.99 23.30 7.81
C ALA A 554 -25.50 23.63 8.03
N LEU A 555 -24.61 23.07 7.25
CA LEU A 555 -23.16 23.34 7.34
C LEU A 555 -22.81 24.79 6.97
N THR A 556 -23.52 25.38 5.97
CA THR A 556 -23.31 26.78 5.60
C THR A 556 -23.70 27.73 6.75
N SER A 557 -24.74 27.38 7.51
CA SER A 557 -25.16 28.16 8.66
C SER A 557 -24.20 28.06 9.85
N GLN A 558 -23.59 26.90 10.04
CA GLN A 558 -22.57 26.68 11.10
C GLN A 558 -21.23 27.36 10.82
N SER A 559 -20.92 27.63 9.55
CA SER A 559 -19.64 28.24 9.13
C SER A 559 -19.66 29.78 9.13
N ARG A 560 -20.79 30.40 9.46
CA ARG A 560 -20.95 31.84 9.68
C ARG A 560 -20.78 32.20 11.15
#